data_d7bd3278a29c322f502b249c589e3706
#
_entry.id   d7bd3278a29c322f502b249c589e3706
#
_cell.length_a   1.000
_cell.length_b   1.000
_cell.length_c   1.000
_cell.angle_alpha   90.00
_cell.angle_beta   90.00
_cell.angle_gamma   90.00
#
_symmetry.space_group_name_H-M   'P 1'
#
loop_
_entity.id
_entity.type
_entity.pdbx_description
1 polymer ?
#
loop_
_entity_poly.entity_id
_entity_poly.type
_entity_poly.pdbx_seq_one_letter_code
_entity_poly.pdbx_strand_id
1 'polypeptide(L)'
;MDADAVSPATPFDCLAPPTLRGWPALQARLVHHIKRAALRQMHASRAGEVMLLRLYLVGEESSEQALQRELRTSAPEWLTRQLDQHLADEQLHARLFADAIVERGGTAQAAASPEEAPQPDWLSQRKLGRWQRLIRRHAPHFAHGGLVPAYAIGLAAEQMASRILQRHCALIGPQHALHPLLTRVLADEDRHIRLCSHTLQRCVAPHEEARLAQLMREVRDTERGFGITGALGMYVAGVALRLRPGRARPVAA
;
A
#
# COMPACT_ATOMS: atom_id res chain seq x y z
N MET A 1 7.21 -16.58 -45.23
CA MET A 1 6.19 -16.01 -44.33
C MET A 1 6.58 -16.50 -42.96
N ASP A 2 7.52 -15.78 -42.38
CA ASP A 2 8.06 -16.11 -41.06
C ASP A 2 7.16 -15.47 -40.03
N ALA A 3 6.54 -16.34 -39.19
CA ALA A 3 5.79 -15.92 -38.06
C ALA A 3 6.76 -15.30 -37.03
N ASP A 4 6.63 -14.00 -36.79
CA ASP A 4 7.31 -13.29 -35.71
C ASP A 4 7.08 -14.04 -34.40
N ALA A 5 8.08 -14.81 -34.00
CA ALA A 5 8.16 -15.35 -32.67
C ALA A 5 8.34 -14.17 -31.71
N VAL A 6 7.23 -13.72 -31.13
CA VAL A 6 7.27 -12.77 -30.01
C VAL A 6 8.07 -13.46 -28.91
N SER A 7 9.31 -13.02 -28.74
CA SER A 7 10.15 -13.42 -27.61
C SER A 7 9.38 -13.16 -26.32
N PRO A 8 9.29 -14.10 -25.36
CA PRO A 8 8.60 -13.85 -24.11
C PRO A 8 9.27 -12.64 -23.44
N ALA A 9 8.49 -11.59 -23.21
CA ALA A 9 8.96 -10.39 -22.54
C ALA A 9 9.61 -10.80 -21.21
N THR A 10 10.90 -10.59 -21.09
CA THR A 10 11.63 -10.76 -19.82
C THR A 10 11.00 -9.80 -18.81
N PRO A 11 10.56 -10.25 -17.66
CA PRO A 11 10.02 -9.32 -16.65
C PRO A 11 11.10 -8.29 -16.33
N PHE A 12 10.74 -7.00 -16.35
CA PHE A 12 11.65 -5.94 -15.96
C PHE A 12 12.15 -6.21 -14.51
N ASP A 13 13.43 -6.44 -14.34
CA ASP A 13 14.03 -6.73 -13.04
C ASP A 13 13.74 -5.64 -12.00
N CYS A 14 13.57 -4.40 -12.47
CA CYS A 14 13.25 -3.26 -11.59
C CYS A 14 11.86 -3.35 -10.94
N LEU A 15 10.94 -4.18 -11.42
CA LEU A 15 9.61 -4.36 -10.82
C LEU A 15 9.65 -5.28 -9.58
N ALA A 16 10.58 -6.22 -9.54
CA ALA A 16 10.77 -7.08 -8.38
C ALA A 16 11.35 -6.30 -7.19
N PRO A 17 10.99 -6.66 -5.96
CA PRO A 17 11.65 -6.11 -4.78
C PRO A 17 13.17 -6.33 -4.84
N PRO A 18 13.99 -5.29 -4.56
CA PRO A 18 15.44 -5.43 -4.67
C PRO A 18 15.99 -6.41 -3.63
N THR A 19 16.94 -7.25 -4.04
CA THR A 19 17.73 -8.06 -3.10
C THR A 19 18.74 -7.16 -2.40
N LEU A 20 18.53 -6.92 -1.10
CA LEU A 20 19.39 -6.07 -0.30
C LEU A 20 20.57 -6.87 0.27
N ARG A 21 21.79 -6.30 0.18
CA ARG A 21 23.01 -6.89 0.75
C ARG A 21 23.77 -5.85 1.59
N GLY A 22 24.63 -6.29 2.51
CA GLY A 22 25.46 -5.40 3.34
C GLY A 22 24.63 -4.44 4.22
N TRP A 23 25.05 -3.19 4.33
CA TRP A 23 24.43 -2.18 5.18
C TRP A 23 22.91 -1.96 4.89
N PRO A 24 22.43 -1.87 3.63
CA PRO A 24 21.00 -1.79 3.35
C PRO A 24 20.18 -2.98 3.89
N ALA A 25 20.75 -4.19 3.88
CA ALA A 25 20.07 -5.35 4.44
C ALA A 25 19.96 -5.27 5.98
N LEU A 26 20.99 -4.76 6.65
CA LEU A 26 20.96 -4.53 8.10
C LEU A 26 19.92 -3.46 8.47
N GLN A 27 19.86 -2.35 7.73
CA GLN A 27 18.84 -1.33 7.91
C GLN A 27 17.43 -1.90 7.73
N ALA A 28 17.21 -2.72 6.69
CA ALA A 28 15.92 -3.35 6.44
C ALA A 28 15.51 -4.29 7.59
N ARG A 29 16.45 -5.05 8.16
CA ARG A 29 16.19 -5.87 9.35
C ARG A 29 15.81 -5.02 10.57
N LEU A 30 16.53 -3.94 10.83
CA LEU A 30 16.19 -3.02 11.92
C LEU A 30 14.79 -2.44 11.75
N VAL A 31 14.45 -1.95 10.54
CA VAL A 31 13.12 -1.43 10.21
C VAL A 31 12.05 -2.51 10.39
N HIS A 32 12.33 -3.76 9.99
CA HIS A 32 11.44 -4.89 10.21
C HIS A 32 11.15 -5.10 11.71
N HIS A 33 12.16 -5.05 12.56
CA HIS A 33 11.99 -5.17 14.01
C HIS A 33 11.18 -4.02 14.60
N ILE A 34 11.43 -2.76 14.18
CA ILE A 34 10.65 -1.60 14.62
C ILE A 34 9.17 -1.77 14.24
N LYS A 35 8.90 -2.14 12.98
CA LYS A 35 7.53 -2.37 12.51
C LYS A 35 6.82 -3.48 13.29
N ARG A 36 7.52 -4.57 13.58
CA ARG A 36 6.96 -5.67 14.37
C ARG A 36 6.69 -5.24 15.82
N ALA A 37 7.60 -4.47 16.42
CA ALA A 37 7.41 -3.91 17.76
C ALA A 37 6.22 -2.92 17.80
N ALA A 38 6.09 -2.06 16.78
CA ALA A 38 4.95 -1.15 16.65
C ALA A 38 3.62 -1.90 16.59
N LEU A 39 3.50 -2.92 15.74
CA LEU A 39 2.30 -3.77 15.67
C LEU A 39 1.97 -4.41 17.03
N ARG A 40 2.98 -4.94 17.75
CA ARG A 40 2.77 -5.50 19.09
C ARG A 40 2.22 -4.47 20.07
N GLN A 41 2.73 -3.22 20.04
CA GLN A 41 2.21 -2.16 20.90
C GLN A 41 0.78 -1.79 20.55
N MET A 42 0.41 -1.77 19.27
CA MET A 42 -0.96 -1.52 18.84
C MET A 42 -1.91 -2.63 19.31
N HIS A 43 -1.53 -3.90 19.20
CA HIS A 43 -2.33 -5.03 19.69
C HIS A 43 -2.37 -5.17 21.21
N ALA A 44 -1.55 -4.44 21.96
CA ALA A 44 -1.58 -4.46 23.42
C ALA A 44 -2.84 -3.80 24.03
N SER A 45 -3.68 -3.16 23.22
CA SER A 45 -4.93 -2.57 23.68
C SER A 45 -5.97 -2.50 22.55
N ARG A 46 -7.26 -2.57 22.92
CA ARG A 46 -8.38 -2.43 21.97
C ARG A 46 -8.35 -1.07 21.24
N ALA A 47 -7.99 0.00 21.94
CA ALA A 47 -7.82 1.32 21.34
C ALA A 47 -6.67 1.36 20.30
N GLY A 48 -5.61 0.60 20.54
CA GLY A 48 -4.52 0.42 19.60
C GLY A 48 -4.95 -0.35 18.34
N GLU A 49 -5.71 -1.44 18.50
CA GLU A 49 -6.27 -2.16 17.33
C GLU A 49 -7.20 -1.27 16.50
N VAL A 50 -8.09 -0.52 17.14
CA VAL A 50 -8.96 0.45 16.44
C VAL A 50 -8.13 1.49 15.69
N MET A 51 -7.07 2.02 16.30
CA MET A 51 -6.18 2.97 15.63
C MET A 51 -5.47 2.34 14.44
N LEU A 52 -5.00 1.09 14.57
CA LEU A 52 -4.34 0.37 13.48
C LEU A 52 -5.28 0.13 12.30
N LEU A 53 -6.50 -0.31 12.56
CA LEU A 53 -7.52 -0.51 11.53
C LEU A 53 -7.91 0.81 10.83
N ARG A 54 -7.94 1.94 11.57
CA ARG A 54 -8.13 3.27 10.96
C ARG A 54 -7.00 3.66 10.02
N LEU A 55 -5.75 3.28 10.33
CA LEU A 55 -4.62 3.53 9.42
C LEU A 55 -4.77 2.73 8.13
N TYR A 56 -5.29 1.50 8.20
CA TYR A 56 -5.60 0.71 7.01
C TYR A 56 -6.75 1.35 6.22
N LEU A 57 -7.88 1.65 6.87
CA LEU A 57 -9.02 2.32 6.23
C LEU A 57 -8.61 3.58 5.46
N VAL A 58 -7.83 4.49 6.09
CA VAL A 58 -7.32 5.69 5.43
C VAL A 58 -6.37 5.35 4.26
N GLY A 59 -5.64 4.24 4.37
CA GLY A 59 -4.80 3.72 3.29
C GLY A 59 -5.63 3.37 2.06
N GLU A 60 -6.65 2.54 2.21
CA GLU A 60 -7.57 2.11 1.13
C GLU A 60 -8.27 3.31 0.48
N GLU A 61 -8.88 4.19 1.27
CA GLU A 61 -9.55 5.39 0.77
C GLU A 61 -8.59 6.33 0.01
N SER A 62 -7.33 6.43 0.46
CA SER A 62 -6.30 7.22 -0.24
C SER A 62 -5.87 6.58 -1.56
N SER A 63 -5.77 5.25 -1.60
CA SER A 63 -5.47 4.48 -2.82
C SER A 63 -6.59 4.64 -3.84
N GLU A 64 -7.84 4.49 -3.41
CA GLU A 64 -9.02 4.72 -4.25
C GLU A 64 -9.01 6.11 -4.88
N GLN A 65 -8.80 7.17 -4.08
CA GLN A 65 -8.74 8.53 -4.60
C GLN A 65 -7.63 8.73 -5.62
N ALA A 66 -6.44 8.16 -5.38
CA ALA A 66 -5.31 8.25 -6.30
C ALA A 66 -5.62 7.54 -7.62
N LEU A 67 -6.18 6.33 -7.57
CA LEU A 67 -6.58 5.55 -8.74
C LEU A 67 -7.64 6.28 -9.57
N GLN A 68 -8.65 6.85 -8.94
CA GLN A 68 -9.71 7.55 -9.65
C GLN A 68 -9.20 8.82 -10.35
N ARG A 69 -8.36 9.61 -9.71
CA ARG A 69 -7.89 10.89 -10.27
C ARG A 69 -6.90 10.72 -11.42
N GLU A 70 -5.94 9.82 -11.26
CA GLU A 70 -4.80 9.74 -12.18
C GLU A 70 -5.00 8.71 -13.29
N LEU A 71 -5.86 7.72 -13.08
CA LEU A 71 -5.95 6.57 -13.97
C LEU A 71 -7.22 6.53 -14.80
N ARG A 72 -8.37 6.96 -14.28
CA ARG A 72 -9.64 6.92 -15.05
C ARG A 72 -9.64 7.83 -16.26
N THR A 73 -8.93 8.95 -16.22
CA THR A 73 -8.91 9.93 -17.33
C THR A 73 -7.95 9.54 -18.47
N SER A 74 -6.99 8.67 -18.22
CA SER A 74 -5.93 8.33 -19.17
C SER A 74 -5.73 6.81 -19.38
N ALA A 75 -6.55 5.98 -18.75
CA ALA A 75 -6.44 4.53 -18.88
C ALA A 75 -6.83 4.07 -20.30
N PRO A 76 -6.01 3.22 -20.96
CA PRO A 76 -6.41 2.58 -22.20
C PRO A 76 -7.61 1.66 -21.99
N GLU A 77 -8.42 1.44 -23.03
CA GLU A 77 -9.66 0.64 -22.96
C GLU A 77 -9.42 -0.77 -22.37
N TRP A 78 -8.32 -1.42 -22.76
CA TRP A 78 -7.96 -2.76 -22.24
C TRP A 78 -7.73 -2.80 -20.72
N LEU A 79 -7.43 -1.64 -20.10
CA LEU A 79 -7.16 -1.52 -18.66
C LEU A 79 -8.40 -1.15 -17.84
N THR A 80 -9.41 -0.55 -18.47
CA THR A 80 -10.57 0.02 -17.78
C THR A 80 -11.27 -1.02 -16.90
N ARG A 81 -11.51 -2.23 -17.43
CA ARG A 81 -12.20 -3.29 -16.67
C ARG A 81 -11.38 -3.74 -15.44
N GLN A 82 -10.07 -3.88 -15.57
CA GLN A 82 -9.20 -4.28 -14.45
C GLN A 82 -9.12 -3.17 -13.40
N LEU A 83 -9.14 -1.92 -13.86
CA LEU A 83 -9.16 -0.77 -12.98
C LEU A 83 -10.46 -0.67 -12.19
N ASP A 84 -11.62 -0.88 -12.84
CA ASP A 84 -12.91 -0.90 -12.17
C ASP A 84 -12.99 -2.03 -11.12
N GLN A 85 -12.42 -3.20 -11.43
CA GLN A 85 -12.32 -4.29 -10.45
C GLN A 85 -11.43 -3.90 -9.26
N HIS A 86 -10.27 -3.32 -9.51
CA HIS A 86 -9.37 -2.85 -8.46
C HIS A 86 -10.07 -1.82 -7.55
N LEU A 87 -10.75 -0.83 -8.13
CA LEU A 87 -11.52 0.15 -7.37
C LEU A 87 -12.62 -0.49 -6.52
N ALA A 88 -13.31 -1.50 -7.04
CA ALA A 88 -14.33 -2.23 -6.29
C ALA A 88 -13.72 -3.01 -5.10
N ASP A 89 -12.53 -3.57 -5.27
CA ASP A 89 -11.79 -4.25 -4.20
C ASP A 89 -11.38 -3.25 -3.10
N GLU A 90 -10.82 -2.07 -3.44
CA GLU A 90 -10.45 -1.02 -2.48
C GLU A 90 -11.66 -0.55 -1.64
N GLN A 91 -12.81 -0.34 -2.29
CA GLN A 91 -14.05 0.03 -1.61
C GLN A 91 -14.55 -1.08 -0.68
N LEU A 92 -14.37 -2.34 -1.06
CA LEU A 92 -14.71 -3.48 -0.21
C LEU A 92 -13.77 -3.54 1.00
N HIS A 93 -12.45 -3.35 0.80
CA HIS A 93 -11.47 -3.31 1.88
C HIS A 93 -11.78 -2.20 2.88
N ALA A 94 -12.09 -1.00 2.40
CA ALA A 94 -12.48 0.13 3.24
C ALA A 94 -13.70 -0.22 4.13
N ARG A 95 -14.75 -0.85 3.55
CA ARG A 95 -15.91 -1.30 4.32
C ARG A 95 -15.55 -2.36 5.37
N LEU A 96 -14.76 -3.36 4.98
CA LEU A 96 -14.32 -4.42 5.90
C LEU A 96 -13.52 -3.86 7.10
N PHE A 97 -12.65 -2.89 6.88
CA PHE A 97 -11.92 -2.22 7.96
C PHE A 97 -12.83 -1.35 8.82
N ALA A 98 -13.79 -0.63 8.23
CA ALA A 98 -14.78 0.16 8.97
C ALA A 98 -15.63 -0.73 9.89
N ASP A 99 -16.14 -1.85 9.38
CA ASP A 99 -16.91 -2.83 10.16
C ASP A 99 -16.08 -3.39 11.33
N ALA A 100 -14.83 -3.80 11.06
CA ALA A 100 -13.94 -4.30 12.10
C ALA A 100 -13.61 -3.25 13.18
N ILE A 101 -13.59 -1.96 12.84
CA ILE A 101 -13.45 -0.86 13.82
C ILE A 101 -14.68 -0.79 14.72
N VAL A 102 -15.89 -0.86 14.13
CA VAL A 102 -17.16 -0.81 14.89
C VAL A 102 -17.29 -2.01 15.83
N GLU A 103 -16.99 -3.22 15.37
CA GLU A 103 -16.96 -4.45 16.18
C GLU A 103 -16.04 -4.32 17.41
N ARG A 104 -14.99 -3.50 17.32
CA ARG A 104 -14.06 -3.19 18.42
C ARG A 104 -14.47 -2.00 19.27
N GLY A 105 -15.70 -1.50 19.08
CA GLY A 105 -16.25 -0.38 19.85
C GLY A 105 -15.62 0.97 19.45
N GLY A 106 -14.98 1.05 18.28
CA GLY A 106 -14.61 2.30 17.64
C GLY A 106 -15.76 2.88 16.83
N THR A 107 -15.56 4.08 16.31
CA THR A 107 -16.47 4.72 15.35
C THR A 107 -15.73 4.89 14.05
N ALA A 108 -16.23 4.29 12.99
CA ALA A 108 -15.73 4.49 11.64
C ALA A 108 -16.86 4.21 10.65
N GLN A 109 -16.84 4.91 9.55
CA GLN A 109 -17.68 4.67 8.40
C GLN A 109 -16.79 4.82 7.18
N ALA A 110 -16.84 3.85 6.27
CA ALA A 110 -16.17 4.01 4.99
C ALA A 110 -16.86 5.13 4.22
N ALA A 111 -16.09 5.94 3.51
CA ALA A 111 -16.62 6.98 2.66
C ALA A 111 -17.48 6.36 1.53
N ALA A 112 -18.63 6.94 1.23
CA ALA A 112 -19.47 6.51 0.12
C ALA A 112 -18.92 6.99 -1.23
N SER A 113 -18.11 8.06 -1.19
CA SER A 113 -17.39 8.59 -2.36
C SER A 113 -16.03 9.13 -1.95
N PRO A 114 -15.07 9.28 -2.89
CA PRO A 114 -13.77 9.86 -2.60
C PRO A 114 -13.83 11.30 -2.04
N GLU A 115 -14.89 12.04 -2.35
CA GLU A 115 -15.10 13.39 -1.86
C GLU A 115 -15.51 13.40 -0.38
N GLU A 116 -16.12 12.32 0.12
CA GLU A 116 -16.55 12.16 1.51
C GLU A 116 -15.45 11.59 2.40
N ALA A 117 -14.39 11.05 1.81
CA ALA A 117 -13.29 10.48 2.58
C ALA A 117 -12.64 11.54 3.49
N PRO A 118 -12.33 11.18 4.75
CA PRO A 118 -11.65 12.10 5.65
C PRO A 118 -10.34 12.59 5.03
N GLN A 119 -10.04 13.87 5.26
CA GLN A 119 -8.76 14.42 4.80
C GLN A 119 -7.60 13.62 5.39
N PRO A 120 -6.66 13.14 4.56
CA PRO A 120 -5.50 12.43 5.05
C PRO A 120 -4.73 13.28 6.08
N ASP A 121 -4.11 12.62 7.06
CA ASP A 121 -3.23 13.31 8.00
C ASP A 121 -2.06 13.99 7.27
N TRP A 122 -1.36 14.92 7.98
CA TRP A 122 -0.27 15.70 7.35
C TRP A 122 0.85 14.82 6.76
N LEU A 123 1.11 13.64 7.34
CA LEU A 123 2.14 12.71 6.85
C LEU A 123 1.70 12.07 5.54
N SER A 124 0.45 11.62 5.47
CA SER A 124 -0.18 11.08 4.26
C SER A 124 -0.27 12.14 3.17
N GLN A 125 -0.69 13.37 3.50
CA GLN A 125 -0.69 14.49 2.55
C GLN A 125 0.70 14.78 1.99
N ARG A 126 1.75 14.76 2.84
CA ARG A 126 3.14 14.94 2.43
C ARG A 126 3.62 13.82 1.50
N LYS A 127 3.21 12.58 1.77
CA LYS A 127 3.50 11.42 0.94
C LYS A 127 2.85 11.55 -0.43
N LEU A 128 1.53 11.83 -0.47
CA LEU A 128 0.78 12.05 -1.71
C LEU A 128 1.38 13.20 -2.53
N GLY A 129 1.72 14.33 -1.90
CA GLY A 129 2.39 15.44 -2.57
C GLY A 129 3.76 15.07 -3.15
N ARG A 130 4.48 14.11 -2.54
CA ARG A 130 5.74 13.61 -3.07
C ARG A 130 5.51 12.69 -4.28
N TRP A 131 4.50 11.83 -4.24
CA TRP A 131 4.09 11.01 -5.37
C TRP A 131 3.66 11.85 -6.57
N GLN A 132 2.82 12.86 -6.37
CA GLN A 132 2.41 13.78 -7.44
C GLN A 132 3.60 14.50 -8.08
N ARG A 133 4.61 14.89 -7.29
CA ARG A 133 5.86 15.47 -7.85
C ARG A 133 6.63 14.45 -8.69
N LEU A 134 6.69 13.19 -8.26
CA LEU A 134 7.32 12.11 -9.05
C LEU A 134 6.57 11.90 -10.37
N ILE A 135 5.23 11.81 -10.35
CA ILE A 135 4.42 11.69 -11.57
C ILE A 135 4.73 12.83 -12.52
N ARG A 136 4.60 14.08 -12.09
CA ARG A 136 4.86 15.24 -12.96
C ARG A 136 6.27 15.29 -13.53
N ARG A 137 7.27 14.88 -12.76
CA ARG A 137 8.67 14.88 -13.20
C ARG A 137 8.97 13.80 -14.21
N HIS A 138 8.39 12.62 -14.05
CA HIS A 138 8.68 11.47 -14.89
C HIS A 138 7.74 11.29 -16.08
N ALA A 139 6.51 11.80 -16.02
CA ALA A 139 5.51 11.68 -17.09
C ALA A 139 6.03 12.06 -18.49
N PRO A 140 6.80 13.15 -18.69
CA PRO A 140 7.30 13.53 -20.01
C PRO A 140 8.31 12.55 -20.62
N HIS A 141 8.80 11.60 -19.84
CA HIS A 141 9.82 10.63 -20.27
C HIS A 141 9.24 9.28 -20.71
N PHE A 142 7.91 9.14 -20.71
CA PHE A 142 7.21 7.91 -21.10
C PHE A 142 6.18 8.22 -22.18
N ALA A 143 6.09 7.33 -23.17
CA ALA A 143 5.10 7.44 -24.25
C ALA A 143 3.65 7.47 -23.72
N HIS A 144 3.39 6.72 -22.64
CA HIS A 144 2.10 6.70 -21.94
C HIS A 144 1.98 7.77 -20.83
N GLY A 145 2.84 8.80 -20.84
CA GLY A 145 2.75 9.96 -19.97
C GLY A 145 2.68 9.62 -18.48
N GLY A 146 1.71 10.18 -17.78
CA GLY A 146 1.51 10.00 -16.34
C GLY A 146 1.08 8.60 -15.90
N LEU A 147 0.55 7.77 -16.83
CA LEU A 147 0.10 6.42 -16.53
C LEU A 147 1.24 5.55 -15.97
N VAL A 148 2.42 5.59 -16.59
CA VAL A 148 3.57 4.79 -16.15
C VAL A 148 4.03 5.17 -14.73
N PRO A 149 4.29 6.45 -14.39
CA PRO A 149 4.63 6.81 -13.02
C PRO A 149 3.55 6.51 -12.00
N ALA A 150 2.26 6.65 -12.34
CA ALA A 150 1.17 6.30 -11.45
C ALA A 150 1.17 4.81 -11.10
N TYR A 151 1.31 3.93 -12.09
CA TYR A 151 1.39 2.47 -11.87
C TYR A 151 2.69 2.03 -11.19
N ALA A 152 3.81 2.73 -11.41
CA ALA A 152 5.05 2.47 -10.67
C ALA A 152 4.91 2.78 -9.18
N ILE A 153 4.21 3.85 -8.84
CA ILE A 153 3.88 4.22 -7.45
C ILE A 153 2.88 3.23 -6.88
N GLY A 154 1.80 2.91 -7.61
CA GLY A 154 0.83 1.89 -7.23
C GLY A 154 1.51 0.56 -6.92
N LEU A 155 2.34 0.02 -7.82
CA LEU A 155 3.09 -1.22 -7.59
C LEU A 155 3.89 -1.20 -6.27
N ALA A 156 4.58 -0.10 -5.99
CA ALA A 156 5.36 0.01 -4.76
C ALA A 156 4.47 0.10 -3.51
N ALA A 157 3.32 0.77 -3.60
CA ALA A 157 2.32 0.87 -2.54
C ALA A 157 1.70 -0.50 -2.23
N GLU A 158 1.23 -1.24 -3.25
CA GLU A 158 0.67 -2.59 -3.09
C GLU A 158 1.70 -3.58 -2.52
N GLN A 159 2.93 -3.56 -3.04
CA GLN A 159 4.03 -4.36 -2.48
C GLN A 159 4.32 -4.02 -1.02
N MET A 160 4.10 -2.78 -0.59
CA MET A 160 4.27 -2.37 0.79
C MET A 160 3.08 -2.82 1.65
N ALA A 161 1.84 -2.63 1.19
CA ALA A 161 0.62 -3.08 1.84
C ALA A 161 0.65 -4.59 2.08
N SER A 162 0.92 -5.38 1.04
CA SER A 162 1.07 -6.84 1.13
C SER A 162 2.11 -7.23 2.21
N ARG A 163 3.30 -6.61 2.24
CA ARG A 163 4.31 -6.89 3.28
C ARG A 163 3.89 -6.49 4.69
N ILE A 164 3.09 -5.44 4.85
CA ILE A 164 2.54 -5.03 6.14
C ILE A 164 1.50 -6.04 6.62
N LEU A 165 0.57 -6.43 5.76
CA LEU A 165 -0.48 -7.41 6.05
C LEU A 165 0.11 -8.80 6.37
N GLN A 166 1.08 -9.28 5.57
CA GLN A 166 1.81 -10.54 5.86
C GLN A 166 2.45 -10.53 7.24
N ARG A 167 3.12 -9.42 7.59
CA ARG A 167 3.75 -9.25 8.91
C ARG A 167 2.71 -9.21 10.03
N HIS A 168 1.59 -8.58 9.77
CA HIS A 168 0.48 -8.49 10.72
C HIS A 168 -0.13 -9.88 10.96
N CYS A 169 -0.51 -10.59 9.90
CA CYS A 169 -1.02 -11.98 9.99
C CYS A 169 -0.05 -12.89 10.75
N ALA A 170 1.26 -12.81 10.43
CA ALA A 170 2.28 -13.60 11.12
C ALA A 170 2.46 -13.22 12.61
N LEU A 171 2.14 -11.99 12.99
CA LEU A 171 2.21 -11.54 14.38
C LEU A 171 1.04 -12.05 15.22
N ILE A 172 -0.19 -11.93 14.69
CA ILE A 172 -1.41 -12.26 15.44
C ILE A 172 -1.76 -13.74 15.39
N GLY A 173 -1.32 -14.45 14.35
CA GLY A 173 -1.62 -15.88 14.13
C GLY A 173 -3.05 -16.15 13.67
N PRO A 174 -3.34 -17.41 13.25
CA PRO A 174 -4.60 -17.78 12.61
C PRO A 174 -5.81 -17.78 13.54
N GLN A 175 -5.61 -17.82 14.85
CA GLN A 175 -6.69 -17.84 15.85
C GLN A 175 -7.23 -16.45 16.19
N HIS A 176 -6.56 -15.41 15.75
CA HIS A 176 -6.99 -14.03 16.04
C HIS A 176 -8.18 -13.61 15.18
N ALA A 177 -9.16 -12.91 15.75
CA ALA A 177 -10.40 -12.51 15.08
C ALA A 177 -10.18 -11.63 13.82
N LEU A 178 -9.06 -10.90 13.74
CA LEU A 178 -8.70 -10.12 12.55
C LEU A 178 -8.06 -10.94 11.44
N HIS A 179 -7.57 -12.14 11.74
CA HIS A 179 -6.79 -12.91 10.77
C HIS A 179 -7.55 -13.20 9.46
N PRO A 180 -8.83 -13.64 9.47
CA PRO A 180 -9.58 -13.89 8.23
C PRO A 180 -9.73 -12.64 7.37
N LEU A 181 -10.02 -11.49 7.98
CA LEU A 181 -10.11 -10.21 7.28
C LEU A 181 -8.80 -9.86 6.60
N LEU A 182 -7.69 -9.85 7.35
CA LEU A 182 -6.39 -9.48 6.83
C LEU A 182 -5.89 -10.44 5.74
N THR A 183 -6.20 -11.72 5.87
CA THR A 183 -5.84 -12.73 4.85
C THR A 183 -6.63 -12.53 3.56
N ARG A 184 -7.90 -12.12 3.67
CA ARG A 184 -8.72 -11.79 2.51
C ARG A 184 -8.15 -10.60 1.76
N VAL A 185 -7.91 -9.48 2.43
CA VAL A 185 -7.31 -8.29 1.82
C VAL A 185 -5.96 -8.63 1.20
N LEU A 186 -5.11 -9.38 1.91
CA LEU A 186 -3.81 -9.81 1.40
C LEU A 186 -3.89 -10.61 0.08
N ALA A 187 -4.92 -11.43 -0.10
CA ALA A 187 -5.12 -12.19 -1.34
C ALA A 187 -5.47 -11.27 -2.52
N ASP A 188 -6.15 -10.16 -2.26
CA ASP A 188 -6.50 -9.17 -3.26
C ASP A 188 -5.28 -8.30 -3.63
N GLU A 189 -4.43 -7.92 -2.66
CA GLU A 189 -3.15 -7.24 -2.88
C GLU A 189 -2.25 -7.95 -3.90
N ASP A 190 -2.22 -9.27 -3.87
CA ASP A 190 -1.45 -10.04 -4.85
C ASP A 190 -2.00 -9.90 -6.29
N ARG A 191 -3.31 -9.66 -6.45
CA ARG A 191 -3.91 -9.34 -7.77
C ARG A 191 -3.54 -7.92 -8.21
N HIS A 192 -3.60 -6.95 -7.29
CA HIS A 192 -3.24 -5.56 -7.54
C HIS A 192 -1.77 -5.42 -7.95
N ILE A 193 -0.86 -6.12 -7.25
CA ILE A 193 0.56 -6.20 -7.63
C ILE A 193 0.74 -6.76 -9.06
N ARG A 194 0.03 -7.84 -9.41
CA ARG A 194 0.10 -8.40 -10.77
C ARG A 194 -0.45 -7.43 -11.82
N LEU A 195 -1.57 -6.76 -11.52
CA LEU A 195 -2.16 -5.76 -12.40
C LEU A 195 -1.18 -4.61 -12.66
N CYS A 196 -0.61 -4.03 -11.61
CA CYS A 196 0.38 -2.96 -11.74
C CYS A 196 1.60 -3.41 -12.54
N SER A 197 2.14 -4.60 -12.24
CA SER A 197 3.31 -5.14 -12.95
C SER A 197 3.02 -5.37 -14.42
N HIS A 198 1.88 -6.00 -14.75
CA HIS A 198 1.46 -6.25 -16.13
C HIS A 198 1.24 -4.95 -16.92
N THR A 199 0.61 -3.96 -16.29
CA THR A 199 0.39 -2.65 -16.90
C THR A 199 1.72 -1.98 -17.25
N LEU A 200 2.69 -1.99 -16.33
CA LEU A 200 4.01 -1.43 -16.59
C LEU A 200 4.73 -2.17 -17.72
N GLN A 201 4.71 -3.50 -17.72
CA GLN A 201 5.31 -4.31 -18.79
C GLN A 201 4.70 -4.02 -20.18
N ARG A 202 3.41 -3.69 -20.23
CA ARG A 202 2.69 -3.39 -21.45
C ARG A 202 2.87 -1.95 -21.94
N CYS A 203 3.03 -1.01 -21.00
CA CYS A 203 3.08 0.43 -21.30
C CYS A 203 4.49 0.99 -21.43
N VAL A 204 5.52 0.26 -21.03
CA VAL A 204 6.91 0.76 -21.05
C VAL A 204 7.66 0.13 -22.24
N ALA A 205 8.13 0.98 -23.13
CA ALA A 205 8.93 0.54 -24.28
C ALA A 205 10.37 0.15 -23.82
N PRO A 206 11.08 -0.73 -24.55
CA PRO A 206 12.43 -1.16 -24.17
C PRO A 206 13.41 -0.02 -23.92
N HIS A 207 13.33 1.07 -24.69
CA HIS A 207 14.21 2.24 -24.52
C HIS A 207 13.87 3.10 -23.29
N GLU A 208 12.70 2.90 -22.67
CA GLU A 208 12.24 3.60 -21.46
C GLU A 208 12.59 2.84 -20.16
N GLU A 209 13.06 1.59 -20.25
CA GLU A 209 13.30 0.71 -19.10
C GLU A 209 14.27 1.32 -18.08
N ALA A 210 15.34 1.98 -18.54
CA ALA A 210 16.28 2.66 -17.66
C ALA A 210 15.62 3.79 -16.86
N ARG A 211 14.65 4.49 -17.45
CA ARG A 211 13.85 5.52 -16.79
C ARG A 211 12.87 4.93 -15.78
N LEU A 212 12.24 3.81 -16.12
CA LEU A 212 11.41 3.07 -15.17
C LEU A 212 12.23 2.61 -13.96
N ALA A 213 13.42 2.05 -14.18
CA ALA A 213 14.31 1.62 -13.11
C ALA A 213 14.74 2.80 -12.20
N GLN A 214 14.98 3.98 -12.76
CA GLN A 214 15.24 5.20 -11.99
C GLN A 214 14.02 5.59 -11.15
N LEU A 215 12.85 5.67 -11.76
CA LEU A 215 11.60 6.00 -11.08
C LEU A 215 11.32 5.02 -9.92
N MET A 216 11.45 3.70 -10.15
CA MET A 216 11.24 2.69 -9.12
C MET A 216 12.20 2.84 -7.93
N ARG A 217 13.45 3.25 -8.15
CA ARG A 217 14.37 3.58 -7.04
C ARG A 217 13.85 4.75 -6.21
N GLU A 218 13.45 5.85 -6.86
CA GLU A 218 12.99 7.06 -6.18
C GLU A 218 11.67 6.86 -5.43
N VAL A 219 10.75 6.06 -5.99
CA VAL A 219 9.51 5.65 -5.31
C VAL A 219 9.83 4.84 -4.07
N ARG A 220 10.69 3.82 -4.18
CA ARG A 220 11.09 2.97 -3.05
C ARG A 220 11.82 3.72 -1.94
N ASP A 221 12.64 4.70 -2.29
CA ASP A 221 13.31 5.55 -1.30
C ASP A 221 12.30 6.42 -0.55
N THR A 222 11.28 6.92 -1.27
CA THR A 222 10.16 7.64 -0.67
C THR A 222 9.39 6.74 0.30
N GLU A 223 8.99 5.55 -0.13
CA GLU A 223 8.27 4.57 0.70
C GLU A 223 9.07 4.15 1.93
N ARG A 224 10.38 3.95 1.80
CA ARG A 224 11.26 3.61 2.92
C ARG A 224 11.26 4.69 3.99
N GLY A 225 11.39 5.95 3.60
CA GLY A 225 11.40 7.09 4.53
C GLY A 225 10.08 7.19 5.32
N PHE A 226 8.96 7.15 4.62
CA PHE A 226 7.63 7.19 5.27
C PHE A 226 7.35 5.94 6.10
N GLY A 227 7.80 4.77 5.65
CA GLY A 227 7.63 3.51 6.38
C GLY A 227 8.35 3.46 7.73
N ILE A 228 9.50 4.12 7.86
CA ILE A 228 10.24 4.23 9.14
C ILE A 228 9.49 5.20 10.05
N THR A 229 9.18 6.39 9.57
CA THR A 229 8.50 7.44 10.36
C THR A 229 7.15 6.95 10.86
N GLY A 230 6.35 6.32 9.98
CA GLY A 230 5.07 5.74 10.37
C GLY A 230 5.20 4.64 11.42
N ALA A 231 6.20 3.75 11.30
CA ALA A 231 6.42 2.70 12.29
C ALA A 231 6.81 3.23 13.67
N LEU A 232 7.65 4.26 13.72
CA LEU A 232 8.00 4.92 14.98
C LEU A 232 6.78 5.63 15.59
N GLY A 233 6.00 6.34 14.76
CA GLY A 233 4.76 6.98 15.21
C GLY A 233 3.76 5.97 15.79
N MET A 234 3.54 4.84 15.10
CA MET A 234 2.67 3.76 15.60
C MET A 234 3.19 3.16 16.91
N TYR A 235 4.51 2.96 17.04
CA TYR A 235 5.08 2.44 18.28
C TYR A 235 4.79 3.36 19.46
N VAL A 236 5.07 4.66 19.30
CA VAL A 236 4.83 5.67 20.35
C VAL A 236 3.33 5.76 20.68
N ALA A 237 2.47 5.81 19.66
CA ALA A 237 1.02 5.84 19.85
C ALA A 237 0.51 4.59 20.58
N GLY A 238 0.98 3.40 20.22
CA GLY A 238 0.60 2.16 20.90
C GLY A 238 1.00 2.14 22.38
N VAL A 239 2.22 2.60 22.69
CA VAL A 239 2.66 2.75 24.10
C VAL A 239 1.77 3.75 24.86
N ALA A 240 1.50 4.92 24.27
CA ALA A 240 0.65 5.94 24.89
C ALA A 240 -0.77 5.45 25.15
N LEU A 241 -1.36 4.70 24.18
CA LEU A 241 -2.70 4.13 24.33
C LEU A 241 -2.77 3.07 25.42
N ARG A 242 -1.71 2.25 25.56
CA ARG A 242 -1.62 1.23 26.61
C ARG A 242 -1.50 1.85 28.01
N LEU A 243 -0.79 2.97 28.14
CA LEU A 243 -0.52 3.64 29.42
C LEU A 243 -1.68 4.54 29.87
N ARG A 244 -2.71 4.79 29.06
CA ARG A 244 -3.86 5.60 29.45
C ARG A 244 -4.70 4.86 30.50
N PRO A 245 -4.85 5.38 31.76
CA PRO A 245 -5.68 4.78 32.76
C PRO A 245 -7.15 4.79 32.32
N GLY A 246 -7.85 3.67 32.43
CA GLY A 246 -9.31 3.60 32.37
C GLY A 246 -9.96 3.07 31.11
N ARG A 247 -9.19 2.61 30.05
CA ARG A 247 -9.80 2.02 28.85
C ARG A 247 -9.21 0.67 28.42
N ALA A 248 -8.34 0.07 29.20
CA ALA A 248 -7.74 -1.22 28.87
C ALA A 248 -8.54 -2.36 29.52
N ARG A 249 -9.50 -2.96 28.79
CA ARG A 249 -9.78 -4.38 29.01
C ARG A 249 -8.81 -5.16 28.10
N PRO A 250 -8.02 -6.11 28.65
CA PRO A 250 -7.18 -6.97 27.82
C PRO A 250 -8.08 -7.72 26.83
N VAL A 251 -7.67 -7.77 25.59
CA VAL A 251 -8.25 -8.65 24.57
C VAL A 251 -7.92 -10.07 25.05
N ALA A 252 -8.95 -10.87 25.37
CA ALA A 252 -8.77 -12.29 25.67
C ALA A 252 -8.14 -12.96 24.45
N ALA A 253 -7.07 -13.74 24.68
CA ALA A 253 -6.35 -14.51 23.68
C ALA A 253 -7.24 -15.61 23.11
#